data_c1101bf0ef0e96bd5542eb643ec08ca0
#
_entry.id   c1101bf0ef0e96bd5542eb643ec08ca0
#
_cell.length_a   1.000
_cell.length_b   1.000
_cell.length_c   1.000
_cell.angle_alpha   90.00
_cell.angle_beta   90.00
_cell.angle_gamma   90.00
#
_symmetry.space_group_name_H-M   'P 1'
#
loop_
_entity.id
_entity.type
_entity.pdbx_description
1 polymer ?
#
loop_
_entity_poly.entity_id
_entity_poly.type
_entity_poly.pdbx_seq_one_letter_code
_entity_poly.pdbx_strand_id
1 'polypeptide(L)'
;MKTKLSHLAVGALLCTTGAAQAQGISAVQGLRFDVGYSLIKLATPPTSYDPVGIRLGISKAFFPGIDVEGVLGTGVQSGKNSVSPTLTKDVGPLWGAYIKPGMAINKDFGLFARVGFASTQIKNGDTHNGFSSGLGLNYALDRNMRAYADYTFYKTSDTLGISALTLGVNYGF
;
A
#
# COMPACT_ATOMS: atom_id res chain seq x y z
N MET A 1 17.48 30.67 4.97
CA MET A 1 16.54 30.05 5.93
C MET A 1 15.21 29.81 5.23
N LYS A 2 14.92 28.58 4.78
CA LYS A 2 13.60 28.17 4.25
C LYS A 2 13.12 27.00 5.08
N THR A 3 12.19 27.27 5.95
CA THR A 3 11.61 26.42 6.96
C THR A 3 10.73 25.34 6.34
N LYS A 4 10.98 24.14 6.80
CA LYS A 4 10.24 22.89 6.51
C LYS A 4 8.81 23.01 7.09
N LEU A 5 7.81 23.00 6.23
CA LEU A 5 6.40 22.92 6.61
C LEU A 5 5.72 21.84 5.75
N SER A 6 6.06 20.58 5.91
CA SER A 6 5.44 19.51 5.13
C SER A 6 5.07 18.24 5.92
N HIS A 7 5.06 18.29 7.25
CA HIS A 7 4.81 17.08 8.05
C HIS A 7 3.49 17.09 8.83
N LEU A 8 2.57 18.03 8.58
CA LEU A 8 1.36 18.19 9.39
C LEU A 8 0.04 17.79 8.72
N ALA A 9 0.05 17.30 7.49
CA ALA A 9 -1.19 17.03 6.76
C ALA A 9 -1.74 15.60 6.91
N VAL A 10 -0.98 14.65 7.45
CA VAL A 10 -1.41 13.24 7.54
C VAL A 10 -2.18 12.95 8.84
N GLY A 11 -2.02 13.77 9.86
CA GLY A 11 -2.69 13.55 11.17
C GLY A 11 -4.16 13.99 11.24
N ALA A 12 -4.63 14.83 10.31
CA ALA A 12 -5.95 15.45 10.41
C ALA A 12 -7.10 14.59 9.84
N LEU A 13 -6.82 13.54 9.10
CA LEU A 13 -7.87 12.72 8.46
C LEU A 13 -8.46 11.65 9.40
N LEU A 14 -7.84 11.39 10.53
CA LEU A 14 -8.28 10.36 11.48
C LEU A 14 -9.24 10.86 12.56
N CYS A 15 -9.40 12.17 12.72
CA CYS A 15 -10.20 12.73 13.82
C CYS A 15 -11.61 13.18 13.47
N THR A 16 -12.06 13.09 12.20
CA THR A 16 -13.40 13.57 11.81
C THR A 16 -14.50 12.50 11.77
N THR A 17 -14.22 11.27 12.19
CA THR A 17 -15.18 10.17 12.12
C THR A 17 -16.18 10.13 13.29
N GLY A 18 -16.07 11.02 14.27
CA GLY A 18 -16.93 11.02 15.46
C GLY A 18 -18.30 11.67 15.32
N ALA A 19 -18.55 12.47 14.28
CA ALA A 19 -19.76 13.29 14.20
C ALA A 19 -20.75 12.90 13.09
N ALA A 20 -20.46 11.89 12.26
CA ALA A 20 -21.30 11.49 11.12
C ALA A 20 -22.25 10.31 11.43
N GLN A 21 -22.58 10.08 12.67
CA GLN A 21 -23.34 8.87 13.08
C GLN A 21 -24.83 8.86 12.80
N ALA A 22 -25.45 9.88 12.21
CA ALA A 22 -26.91 9.92 12.10
C ALA A 22 -27.50 9.65 10.70
N GLN A 23 -26.75 9.74 9.60
CA GLN A 23 -27.32 9.54 8.25
C GLN A 23 -26.42 8.78 7.25
N GLY A 24 -25.28 8.23 7.65
CA GLY A 24 -24.26 7.68 6.74
C GLY A 24 -23.97 6.18 6.89
N ILE A 25 -24.76 5.42 7.65
CA ILE A 25 -24.43 4.01 7.98
C ILE A 25 -24.33 3.12 6.73
N SER A 26 -25.16 3.36 5.71
CA SER A 26 -25.10 2.59 4.45
C SER A 26 -23.84 2.85 3.62
N ALA A 27 -23.26 4.06 3.68
CA ALA A 27 -22.10 4.41 2.88
C ALA A 27 -20.78 3.83 3.42
N VAL A 28 -20.72 3.63 4.73
CA VAL A 28 -19.55 3.11 5.46
C VAL A 28 -19.55 1.59 5.54
N GLN A 29 -20.70 0.96 5.42
CA GLN A 29 -20.82 -0.49 5.49
C GLN A 29 -20.00 -1.17 4.38
N GLY A 30 -19.09 -2.09 4.78
CA GLY A 30 -18.17 -2.76 3.87
C GLY A 30 -16.92 -1.95 3.49
N LEU A 31 -16.74 -0.77 4.08
CA LEU A 31 -15.52 0.02 3.95
C LEU A 31 -14.43 -0.57 4.86
N ARG A 32 -13.23 -0.66 4.36
CA ARG A 32 -12.05 -1.13 5.11
C ARG A 32 -10.91 -0.15 4.93
N PHE A 33 -10.20 0.09 6.01
CA PHE A 33 -8.95 0.86 6.02
C PHE A 33 -7.80 -0.08 6.36
N ASP A 34 -6.69 0.08 5.68
CA ASP A 34 -5.49 -0.68 6.00
C ASP A 34 -4.28 0.22 6.20
N VAL A 35 -3.38 -0.24 7.05
CA VAL A 35 -2.05 0.32 7.25
C VAL A 35 -1.04 -0.81 7.19
N GLY A 36 0.04 -0.61 6.43
CA GLY A 36 1.06 -1.62 6.25
C GLY A 36 2.46 -1.04 6.21
N TYR A 37 3.40 -1.85 6.66
CA TYR A 37 4.82 -1.65 6.54
C TYR A 37 5.33 -2.42 5.34
N SER A 38 6.02 -1.74 4.43
CA SER A 38 6.44 -2.28 3.13
C SER A 38 7.95 -2.38 3.05
N LEU A 39 8.44 -3.59 2.86
CA LEU A 39 9.81 -3.88 2.44
C LEU A 39 9.84 -3.79 0.92
N ILE A 40 10.43 -2.75 0.38
CA ILE A 40 10.42 -2.44 -1.05
C ILE A 40 11.75 -2.90 -1.64
N LYS A 41 11.71 -3.46 -2.84
CA LYS A 41 12.89 -3.78 -3.63
C LYS A 41 12.86 -3.01 -4.94
N LEU A 42 13.86 -2.18 -5.14
CA LEU A 42 14.12 -1.49 -6.40
C LEU A 42 15.21 -2.25 -7.14
N ALA A 43 14.86 -2.95 -8.19
CA ALA A 43 15.80 -3.68 -9.03
C ALA A 43 16.17 -2.82 -10.24
N THR A 44 17.43 -2.39 -10.28
CA THR A 44 18.05 -1.68 -11.41
C THR A 44 19.30 -2.45 -11.80
N PRO A 45 19.21 -3.52 -12.61
CA PRO A 45 20.37 -4.36 -12.92
C PRO A 45 21.59 -3.55 -13.37
N PRO A 46 22.79 -3.86 -12.86
CA PRO A 46 23.17 -5.00 -12.02
C PRO A 46 22.97 -4.78 -10.50
N THR A 47 22.33 -3.72 -10.06
CA THR A 47 22.21 -3.35 -8.65
C THR A 47 20.76 -3.42 -8.14
N SER A 48 20.60 -3.50 -6.84
CA SER A 48 19.30 -3.37 -6.17
C SER A 48 19.41 -2.47 -4.94
N TYR A 49 18.26 -1.92 -4.52
CA TYR A 49 18.10 -1.11 -3.31
C TYR A 49 16.90 -1.61 -2.54
N ASP A 50 17.00 -1.63 -1.22
CA ASP A 50 15.98 -2.16 -0.33
C ASP A 50 15.43 -1.04 0.61
N PRO A 51 14.68 -0.06 0.08
CA PRO A 51 14.04 0.96 0.92
C PRO A 51 12.85 0.37 1.67
N VAL A 52 12.47 1.08 2.72
CA VAL A 52 11.30 0.74 3.53
C VAL A 52 10.25 1.83 3.39
N GLY A 53 8.98 1.43 3.37
CA GLY A 53 7.86 2.35 3.23
C GLY A 53 6.69 2.05 4.16
N ILE A 54 5.77 3.00 4.21
CA ILE A 54 4.46 2.84 4.83
C ILE A 54 3.41 2.93 3.73
N ARG A 55 2.40 2.08 3.80
CA ARG A 55 1.24 2.06 2.90
C ARG A 55 -0.04 2.23 3.70
N LEU A 56 -0.92 3.07 3.20
CA LEU A 56 -2.28 3.25 3.64
C LEU A 56 -3.20 2.79 2.52
N GLY A 57 -4.29 2.12 2.85
CA GLY A 57 -5.27 1.67 1.89
C GLY A 57 -6.68 1.94 2.37
N ILE A 58 -7.54 2.12 1.40
CA ILE A 58 -8.98 2.15 1.57
C ILE A 58 -9.61 1.20 0.56
N SER A 59 -10.46 0.29 1.00
CA SER A 59 -11.16 -0.62 0.11
C SER A 59 -12.63 -0.73 0.46
N LYS A 60 -13.44 -1.00 -0.56
CA LYS A 60 -14.88 -1.25 -0.43
C LYS A 60 -15.26 -2.47 -1.24
N ALA A 61 -16.08 -3.34 -0.63
CA ALA A 61 -16.67 -4.47 -1.34
C ALA A 61 -17.63 -3.95 -2.43
N PHE A 62 -17.38 -4.37 -3.66
CA PHE A 62 -18.19 -4.01 -4.83
C PHE A 62 -19.10 -5.19 -5.25
N PHE A 63 -18.55 -6.40 -5.20
CA PHE A 63 -19.26 -7.66 -5.37
C PHE A 63 -18.80 -8.66 -4.30
N PRO A 64 -19.56 -9.75 -4.05
CA PRO A 64 -19.08 -10.83 -3.20
C PRO A 64 -17.70 -11.33 -3.66
N GLY A 65 -16.71 -11.22 -2.79
CA GLY A 65 -15.34 -11.63 -3.09
C GLY A 65 -14.53 -10.67 -3.95
N ILE A 66 -15.04 -9.47 -4.28
CA ILE A 66 -14.32 -8.47 -5.07
C ILE A 66 -14.41 -7.10 -4.38
N ASP A 67 -13.26 -6.59 -3.96
CA ASP A 67 -13.13 -5.24 -3.43
C ASP A 67 -12.52 -4.31 -4.49
N VAL A 68 -12.87 -3.03 -4.43
CA VAL A 68 -12.12 -1.95 -5.09
C VAL A 68 -11.26 -1.29 -4.02
N GLU A 69 -9.99 -1.08 -4.32
CA GLU A 69 -9.00 -0.60 -3.37
C GLU A 69 -8.24 0.61 -3.93
N GLY A 70 -8.11 1.65 -3.12
CA GLY A 70 -7.17 2.75 -3.33
C GLY A 70 -6.03 2.67 -2.34
N VAL A 71 -4.80 2.89 -2.78
CA VAL A 71 -3.62 2.89 -1.91
C VAL A 71 -2.83 4.18 -2.04
N LEU A 72 -2.25 4.59 -0.93
CA LEU A 72 -1.26 5.66 -0.82
C LEU A 72 -0.06 5.13 -0.05
N GLY A 73 1.13 5.51 -0.44
CA GLY A 73 2.34 5.08 0.26
C GLY A 73 3.47 6.07 0.10
N THR A 74 4.50 5.89 0.91
CA THR A 74 5.75 6.64 0.79
C THR A 74 6.89 5.85 1.43
N GLY A 75 8.10 6.04 0.93
CA GLY A 75 9.30 5.55 1.59
C GLY A 75 9.56 6.34 2.87
N VAL A 76 9.92 5.63 3.93
CA VAL A 76 10.29 6.21 5.24
C VAL A 76 11.76 5.98 5.56
N GLN A 77 12.40 5.04 4.88
CA GLN A 77 13.82 4.75 5.01
C GLN A 77 14.45 4.51 3.64
N SER A 78 15.61 5.12 3.40
CA SER A 78 16.39 4.97 2.18
C SER A 78 16.89 3.54 2.03
N GLY A 79 16.79 2.99 0.82
CA GLY A 79 17.40 1.71 0.48
C GLY A 79 18.88 1.88 0.18
N LYS A 80 19.72 0.99 0.72
CA LYS A 80 21.14 0.92 0.40
C LYS A 80 21.36 0.10 -0.87
N ASN A 81 22.37 0.49 -1.64
CA ASN A 81 22.77 -0.27 -2.82
C ASN A 81 23.43 -1.59 -2.40
N SER A 82 23.09 -2.68 -3.11
CA SER A 82 23.62 -4.02 -2.81
C SER A 82 25.12 -4.18 -3.06
N VAL A 83 25.71 -3.36 -3.96
CA VAL A 83 27.13 -3.42 -4.34
C VAL A 83 27.92 -2.31 -3.65
N SER A 84 27.35 -1.13 -3.49
CA SER A 84 28.02 0.04 -2.88
C SER A 84 27.10 0.67 -1.82
N PRO A 85 27.22 0.28 -0.55
CA PRO A 85 26.32 0.72 0.54
C PRO A 85 26.26 2.22 0.79
N THR A 86 27.20 2.99 0.25
CA THR A 86 27.22 4.46 0.31
C THR A 86 26.19 5.10 -0.63
N LEU A 87 25.79 4.38 -1.68
CA LEU A 87 24.75 4.84 -2.59
C LEU A 87 23.37 4.46 -2.04
N THR A 88 22.50 5.43 -1.91
CA THR A 88 21.14 5.23 -1.40
C THR A 88 20.10 5.72 -2.40
N LYS A 89 18.95 5.05 -2.45
CA LYS A 89 17.76 5.51 -3.18
C LYS A 89 16.54 5.51 -2.26
N ASP A 90 15.70 6.52 -2.44
CA ASP A 90 14.45 6.67 -1.72
C ASP A 90 13.28 6.48 -2.67
N VAL A 91 12.22 5.88 -2.13
CA VAL A 91 10.91 5.88 -2.77
C VAL A 91 10.14 7.11 -2.28
N GLY A 92 9.65 7.90 -3.21
CA GLY A 92 8.76 9.01 -2.95
C GLY A 92 7.31 8.56 -2.78
N PRO A 93 6.35 9.47 -3.04
CA PRO A 93 4.94 9.11 -3.01
C PRO A 93 4.61 8.00 -3.99
N LEU A 94 3.77 7.07 -3.52
CA LEU A 94 3.16 6.01 -4.29
C LEU A 94 1.65 6.14 -4.15
N TRP A 95 0.93 5.99 -5.25
CA TRP A 95 -0.52 5.82 -5.22
C TRP A 95 -0.94 4.75 -6.21
N GLY A 96 -2.07 4.10 -5.97
CA GLY A 96 -2.58 3.09 -6.86
C GLY A 96 -4.08 2.85 -6.67
N ALA A 97 -4.69 2.29 -7.71
CA ALA A 97 -6.08 1.85 -7.72
C ALA A 97 -6.15 0.42 -8.22
N TYR A 98 -6.88 -0.43 -7.51
CA TYR A 98 -6.90 -1.87 -7.73
C TYR A 98 -8.30 -2.45 -7.66
N ILE A 99 -8.48 -3.52 -8.41
CA ILE A 99 -9.50 -4.54 -8.17
C ILE A 99 -8.83 -5.63 -7.35
N LYS A 100 -9.48 -6.04 -6.27
CA LYS A 100 -8.93 -6.98 -5.28
C LYS A 100 -9.90 -8.16 -5.10
N PRO A 101 -9.84 -9.16 -6.00
CA PRO A 101 -10.55 -10.41 -5.79
C PRO A 101 -9.96 -11.17 -4.60
N GLY A 102 -10.83 -11.75 -3.79
CA GLY A 102 -10.44 -12.54 -2.62
C GLY A 102 -11.39 -13.68 -2.36
N MET A 103 -10.88 -14.69 -1.69
CA MET A 103 -11.64 -15.86 -1.28
C MET A 103 -11.26 -16.28 0.15
N ALA A 104 -12.23 -16.77 0.90
CA ALA A 104 -11.97 -17.38 2.19
C ALA A 104 -11.46 -18.81 1.97
N ILE A 105 -10.32 -19.14 2.60
CA ILE A 105 -9.81 -20.50 2.67
C ILE A 105 -10.51 -21.25 3.79
N ASN A 106 -10.68 -20.59 4.92
CA ASN A 106 -11.45 -21.05 6.07
C ASN A 106 -11.98 -19.83 6.85
N LYS A 107 -12.52 -20.04 8.07
CA LYS A 107 -13.09 -18.96 8.90
C LYS A 107 -12.09 -17.86 9.26
N ASP A 108 -10.82 -18.19 9.37
CA ASP A 108 -9.77 -17.27 9.85
C ASP A 108 -8.85 -16.79 8.72
N PHE A 109 -8.60 -17.61 7.70
CA PHE A 109 -7.69 -17.33 6.61
C PHE A 109 -8.41 -17.01 5.30
N GLY A 110 -7.90 -16.02 4.59
CA GLY A 110 -8.29 -15.70 3.23
C GLY A 110 -7.10 -15.44 2.34
N LEU A 111 -7.30 -15.67 1.05
CA LEU A 111 -6.37 -15.35 -0.01
C LEU A 111 -6.96 -14.20 -0.83
N PHE A 112 -6.12 -13.29 -1.29
CA PHE A 112 -6.54 -12.25 -2.23
C PHE A 112 -5.46 -12.00 -3.29
N ALA A 113 -5.91 -11.57 -4.46
CA ALA A 113 -5.05 -10.96 -5.46
C ALA A 113 -5.37 -9.46 -5.55
N ARG A 114 -4.50 -8.69 -6.15
CA ARG A 114 -4.77 -7.32 -6.57
C ARG A 114 -4.24 -7.10 -7.97
N VAL A 115 -5.01 -6.38 -8.77
CA VAL A 115 -4.66 -6.05 -10.14
C VAL A 115 -5.11 -4.62 -10.41
N GLY A 116 -4.23 -3.78 -10.94
CA GLY A 116 -4.57 -2.39 -11.15
C GLY A 116 -3.41 -1.57 -11.72
N PHE A 117 -3.46 -0.29 -11.44
CA PHE A 117 -2.44 0.67 -11.85
C PHE A 117 -1.87 1.39 -10.63
N ALA A 118 -0.58 1.65 -10.70
CA ALA A 118 0.13 2.41 -9.68
C ALA A 118 1.04 3.45 -10.31
N SER A 119 1.24 4.52 -9.56
CA SER A 119 2.23 5.56 -9.83
C SER A 119 3.20 5.60 -8.66
N THR A 120 4.48 5.55 -8.96
CA THR A 120 5.55 5.58 -7.97
C THR A 120 6.58 6.60 -8.39
N GLN A 121 6.96 7.48 -7.50
CA GLN A 121 8.04 8.43 -7.71
C GLN A 121 9.30 7.92 -7.01
N ILE A 122 10.43 7.96 -7.71
CA ILE A 122 11.75 7.82 -7.09
C ILE A 122 12.20 9.22 -6.68
N LYS A 123 12.63 9.40 -5.43
CA LYS A 123 13.06 10.69 -4.93
C LYS A 123 14.27 11.18 -5.72
N ASN A 124 14.23 12.42 -6.22
CA ASN A 124 15.19 12.99 -7.16
C ASN A 124 15.27 12.26 -8.52
N GLY A 125 14.22 11.56 -8.92
CA GLY A 125 14.12 10.84 -10.20
C GLY A 125 12.73 10.98 -10.82
N ASP A 126 12.49 10.15 -11.83
CA ASP A 126 11.26 10.18 -12.61
C ASP A 126 10.06 9.55 -11.87
N THR A 127 8.87 9.94 -12.29
CA THR A 127 7.62 9.28 -11.92
C THR A 127 7.36 8.12 -12.87
N HIS A 128 7.15 6.95 -12.32
CA HIS A 128 6.88 5.73 -13.05
C HIS A 128 5.42 5.32 -12.84
N ASN A 129 4.70 5.21 -13.94
CA ASN A 129 3.31 4.76 -13.95
C ASN A 129 3.23 3.40 -14.64
N GLY A 130 2.45 2.49 -14.12
CA GLY A 130 2.32 1.20 -14.77
C GLY A 130 1.30 0.27 -14.15
N PHE A 131 1.14 -0.86 -14.84
CA PHE A 131 0.36 -1.97 -14.35
C PHE A 131 0.99 -2.54 -13.08
N SER A 132 0.15 -2.87 -12.13
CA SER A 132 0.57 -3.44 -10.84
C SER A 132 -0.30 -4.64 -10.51
N SER A 133 0.34 -5.69 -10.02
CA SER A 133 -0.34 -6.91 -9.58
C SER A 133 0.29 -7.46 -8.31
N GLY A 134 -0.48 -8.19 -7.54
CA GLY A 134 0.02 -8.79 -6.31
C GLY A 134 -0.86 -9.92 -5.80
N LEU A 135 -0.31 -10.66 -4.86
CA LEU A 135 -0.99 -11.72 -4.12
C LEU A 135 -0.77 -11.51 -2.64
N GLY A 136 -1.76 -11.88 -1.84
CA GLY A 136 -1.65 -11.75 -0.40
C GLY A 136 -2.57 -12.70 0.35
N LEU A 137 -2.25 -12.83 1.63
CA LEU A 137 -3.00 -13.60 2.61
C LEU A 137 -3.53 -12.64 3.66
N ASN A 138 -4.68 -12.95 4.22
CA ASN A 138 -5.19 -12.28 5.40
C ASN A 138 -5.58 -13.30 6.47
N TYR A 139 -5.45 -12.89 7.72
CA TYR A 139 -5.80 -13.65 8.90
C TYR A 139 -6.72 -12.83 9.80
N ALA A 140 -7.88 -13.36 10.15
CA ALA A 140 -8.82 -12.70 11.03
C ALA A 140 -8.27 -12.68 12.47
N LEU A 141 -8.06 -11.48 13.00
CA LEU A 141 -7.69 -11.27 14.40
C LEU A 141 -8.94 -11.15 15.26
N ASP A 142 -9.97 -10.52 14.68
CA ASP A 142 -11.24 -10.26 15.33
C ASP A 142 -12.33 -10.09 14.24
N ARG A 143 -13.55 -9.75 14.63
CA ARG A 143 -14.68 -9.57 13.69
C ARG A 143 -14.42 -8.46 12.65
N ASN A 144 -13.73 -7.41 13.07
CA ASN A 144 -13.51 -6.20 12.28
C ASN A 144 -12.04 -6.04 11.85
N MET A 145 -11.10 -6.76 12.48
CA MET A 145 -9.68 -6.59 12.26
C MET A 145 -9.02 -7.82 11.67
N ARG A 146 -8.18 -7.61 10.66
CA ARG A 146 -7.39 -8.67 10.01
C ARG A 146 -5.95 -8.24 9.86
N ALA A 147 -5.01 -9.12 10.18
CA ALA A 147 -3.65 -9.01 9.73
C ALA A 147 -3.55 -9.43 8.27
N TYR A 148 -2.63 -8.84 7.51
CA TYR A 148 -2.37 -9.27 6.15
C TYR A 148 -0.88 -9.23 5.82
N ALA A 149 -0.52 -10.07 4.85
CA ALA A 149 0.76 -10.04 4.16
C ALA A 149 0.51 -10.08 2.67
N ASP A 150 1.11 -9.19 1.90
CA ASP A 150 1.01 -9.21 0.44
C ASP A 150 2.35 -8.93 -0.24
N TYR A 151 2.51 -9.50 -1.42
CA TYR A 151 3.61 -9.22 -2.32
C TYR A 151 3.05 -8.57 -3.58
N THR A 152 3.48 -7.34 -3.85
CA THR A 152 3.00 -6.55 -4.99
C THR A 152 4.14 -6.20 -5.93
N PHE A 153 3.92 -6.44 -7.21
CA PHE A 153 4.77 -6.00 -8.31
C PHE A 153 4.22 -4.71 -8.91
N TYR A 154 5.09 -3.73 -9.06
CA TYR A 154 4.84 -2.49 -9.76
C TYR A 154 5.66 -2.52 -11.05
N LYS A 155 5.02 -2.78 -12.19
CA LYS A 155 5.72 -2.78 -13.48
C LYS A 155 5.96 -1.33 -13.92
N THR A 156 7.20 -0.89 -13.87
CA THR A 156 7.56 0.51 -14.16
C THR A 156 8.18 0.70 -15.53
N SER A 157 9.17 -0.09 -15.91
CA SER A 157 9.80 -0.06 -17.25
C SER A 157 10.69 -1.30 -17.43
N ASP A 158 11.24 -1.47 -18.63
CA ASP A 158 12.14 -2.61 -18.93
C ASP A 158 13.44 -2.60 -18.12
N THR A 159 13.84 -1.45 -17.58
CA THR A 159 15.09 -1.26 -16.84
C THR A 159 14.92 -1.12 -15.32
N LEU A 160 13.68 -0.93 -14.84
CA LEU A 160 13.39 -0.73 -13.43
C LEU A 160 12.22 -1.65 -13.00
N GLY A 161 12.51 -2.57 -12.10
CA GLY A 161 11.52 -3.38 -11.42
C GLY A 161 11.31 -2.89 -9.99
N ILE A 162 10.08 -2.66 -9.59
CA ILE A 162 9.72 -2.35 -8.20
C ILE A 162 8.82 -3.47 -7.68
N SER A 163 9.15 -4.01 -6.53
CA SER A 163 8.29 -4.93 -5.80
C SER A 163 8.27 -4.60 -4.31
N ALA A 164 7.22 -4.98 -3.63
CA ALA A 164 7.09 -4.75 -2.20
C ALA A 164 6.44 -5.95 -1.51
N LEU A 165 7.04 -6.39 -0.41
CA LEU A 165 6.40 -7.24 0.58
C LEU A 165 5.82 -6.33 1.67
N THR A 166 4.51 -6.34 1.84
CA THR A 166 3.82 -5.50 2.83
C THR A 166 3.21 -6.39 3.90
N LEU A 167 3.46 -6.02 5.15
CA LEU A 167 2.82 -6.59 6.34
C LEU A 167 1.97 -5.51 6.99
N GLY A 168 0.74 -5.81 7.35
CA GLY A 168 -0.14 -4.80 7.90
C GLY A 168 -1.40 -5.34 8.57
N VAL A 169 -2.23 -4.40 8.95
CA VAL A 169 -3.56 -4.67 9.49
C VAL A 169 -4.61 -3.88 8.72
N ASN A 170 -5.78 -4.46 8.56
CA ASN A 170 -6.94 -3.76 8.07
C ASN A 170 -8.07 -3.80 9.10
N TYR A 171 -8.88 -2.76 9.09
CA TYR A 171 -10.06 -2.59 9.92
C TYR A 171 -11.28 -2.34 9.04
N GLY A 172 -12.35 -3.11 9.25
CA GLY A 172 -13.62 -2.99 8.54
C GLY A 172 -14.71 -2.42 9.42
N PHE A 173 -15.58 -1.63 8.81
CA PHE A 173 -16.74 -1.01 9.44
C PHE A 173 -18.03 -1.69 9.02
#